data_f77bb85d77d30af85f66ed1776a701de
#
_entry.id   f77bb85d77d30af85f66ed1776a701de
#
_cell.length_a   1.000
_cell.length_b   1.000
_cell.length_c   1.000
_cell.angle_alpha   90.00
_cell.angle_beta   90.00
_cell.angle_gamma   90.00
#
_symmetry.space_group_name_H-M   'P 1'
#
loop_
_entity.id
_entity.type
_entity.pdbx_description
1 polymer ?
#
loop_
_entity_poly.entity_id
_entity_poly.type
_entity_poly.pdbx_seq_one_letter_code
_entity_poly.pdbx_strand_id
1 'polypeptide(L)'
;MCGIIGYTGSEDVKGVLLDALELLEYRGYDSAGIAVADTGLKQTKVYKCAGRVKDLRAICESEKLITECGIGHTRWATHGGVNDTNAHPHQVGKVTLVHNGIIENYRELIADYELESVLKSETDSEVVAALLNKFYTGDPDEAIKKTVSKLKGTFALVILFEDHQGEIYSVRNVSPIVATLCKEGAMLASDLTALCRFTNRYFVVPEYHILKLAKDAIVLKDFNGNQVEPDYLEVDWELNNAGKNGYPFYMEKEIMEQPDAIERTITNLSLIHISEPTRH
;
A
#
# COMPACT_ATOMS: atom_id res chain seq x y z
N MET A 1 -7.25 -9.99 -0.58
CA MET A 1 -6.84 -8.62 -0.16
C MET A 1 -5.60 -8.25 -0.94
N CYS A 2 -5.47 -6.99 -1.37
CA CYS A 2 -4.34 -6.54 -2.18
C CYS A 2 -3.11 -6.21 -1.33
N GLY A 3 -1.91 -6.17 -1.95
CA GLY A 3 -0.66 -5.76 -1.32
C GLY A 3 -0.25 -4.35 -1.76
N ILE A 4 0.19 -3.52 -0.81
CA ILE A 4 0.78 -2.19 -1.07
C ILE A 4 2.17 -2.13 -0.46
N ILE A 5 3.08 -1.45 -1.17
CA ILE A 5 4.41 -1.04 -0.70
C ILE A 5 4.70 0.39 -1.17
N GLY A 6 5.36 1.17 -0.34
CA GLY A 6 5.98 2.44 -0.69
C GLY A 6 7.38 2.51 -0.09
N TYR A 7 8.33 3.01 -0.86
CA TYR A 7 9.72 3.18 -0.42
C TYR A 7 10.31 4.48 -0.96
N THR A 8 10.99 5.22 -0.08
CA THR A 8 11.84 6.35 -0.43
C THR A 8 13.15 6.23 0.32
N GLY A 9 14.26 6.23 -0.39
CA GLY A 9 15.56 5.96 0.24
C GLY A 9 16.73 5.86 -0.72
N SER A 10 17.82 5.25 -0.25
CA SER A 10 19.11 5.19 -0.93
C SER A 10 19.37 3.88 -1.68
N GLU A 11 18.57 2.85 -1.49
CA GLU A 11 18.71 1.58 -2.21
C GLU A 11 18.05 1.63 -3.60
N ASP A 12 18.23 0.58 -4.39
CA ASP A 12 17.52 0.41 -5.66
C ASP A 12 16.00 0.34 -5.42
N VAL A 13 15.31 1.44 -5.65
CA VAL A 13 13.86 1.57 -5.44
C VAL A 13 13.09 0.48 -6.16
N LYS A 14 13.40 0.18 -7.42
CA LYS A 14 12.71 -0.87 -8.20
C LYS A 14 12.91 -2.23 -7.55
N GLY A 15 14.15 -2.56 -7.19
CA GLY A 15 14.47 -3.83 -6.52
C GLY A 15 13.72 -3.98 -5.21
N VAL A 16 13.75 -2.95 -4.35
CA VAL A 16 13.03 -2.95 -3.06
C VAL A 16 11.53 -3.15 -3.24
N LEU A 17 10.91 -2.42 -4.18
CA LEU A 17 9.47 -2.55 -4.44
C LEU A 17 9.11 -3.94 -4.94
N LEU A 18 9.85 -4.48 -5.92
CA LEU A 18 9.57 -5.79 -6.49
C LEU A 18 9.76 -6.93 -5.49
N ASP A 19 10.84 -6.88 -4.69
CA ASP A 19 11.09 -7.88 -3.63
C ASP A 19 9.98 -7.86 -2.56
N ALA A 20 9.54 -6.67 -2.16
CA ALA A 20 8.45 -6.52 -1.20
C ALA A 20 7.10 -6.99 -1.79
N LEU A 21 6.82 -6.71 -3.06
CA LEU A 21 5.59 -7.19 -3.71
C LEU A 21 5.57 -8.70 -3.86
N GLU A 22 6.72 -9.37 -4.09
CA GLU A 22 6.81 -10.83 -4.09
C GLU A 22 6.40 -11.44 -2.74
N LEU A 23 6.77 -10.79 -1.62
CA LEU A 23 6.34 -11.18 -0.28
C LEU A 23 4.84 -10.96 -0.05
N LEU A 24 4.22 -10.03 -0.79
CA LEU A 24 2.79 -9.69 -0.69
C LEU A 24 1.91 -10.44 -1.69
N GLU A 25 2.47 -11.28 -2.60
CA GLU A 25 1.68 -12.02 -3.60
C GLU A 25 0.61 -12.93 -3.00
N TYR A 26 0.79 -13.41 -1.77
CA TYR A 26 -0.24 -14.21 -1.09
C TYR A 26 -1.54 -13.44 -0.86
N ARG A 27 -1.49 -12.09 -0.88
CA ARG A 27 -2.65 -11.21 -0.75
C ARG A 27 -3.38 -10.96 -2.07
N GLY A 28 -2.69 -11.11 -3.20
CA GLY A 28 -3.26 -10.89 -4.52
C GLY A 28 -2.20 -11.11 -5.61
N TYR A 29 -2.59 -11.73 -6.71
CA TYR A 29 -1.68 -12.12 -7.80
C TYR A 29 -2.31 -11.99 -9.19
N ASP A 30 -3.43 -11.28 -9.32
CA ASP A 30 -4.15 -11.12 -10.60
C ASP A 30 -3.46 -10.11 -11.50
N SER A 31 -2.92 -9.06 -10.90
CA SER A 31 -2.09 -8.08 -11.58
C SER A 31 -1.12 -7.42 -10.60
N ALA A 32 -0.03 -6.90 -11.12
CA ALA A 32 0.99 -6.20 -10.33
C ALA A 32 1.46 -4.93 -11.07
N GLY A 33 1.95 -3.96 -10.29
CA GLY A 33 2.57 -2.78 -10.89
C GLY A 33 3.30 -1.93 -9.87
N ILE A 34 4.21 -1.11 -10.38
CA ILE A 34 4.98 -0.12 -9.63
C ILE A 34 4.92 1.23 -10.35
N ALA A 35 5.01 2.29 -9.56
CA ALA A 35 5.31 3.63 -10.05
C ALA A 35 6.56 4.15 -9.34
N VAL A 36 7.48 4.71 -10.10
CA VAL A 36 8.73 5.26 -9.59
C VAL A 36 8.92 6.69 -10.07
N ALA A 37 9.34 7.57 -9.17
CA ALA A 37 9.68 8.93 -9.51
C ALA A 37 11.09 8.95 -10.12
N ASP A 38 11.16 9.32 -11.39
CA ASP A 38 12.43 9.52 -12.11
C ASP A 38 12.89 10.96 -11.90
N THR A 39 13.86 11.12 -11.01
CA THR A 39 14.40 12.44 -10.65
C THR A 39 15.18 13.08 -11.80
N GLY A 40 15.72 12.27 -12.73
CA GLY A 40 16.42 12.76 -13.93
C GLY A 40 15.47 13.41 -14.94
N LEU A 41 14.30 12.82 -15.15
CA LEU A 41 13.27 13.32 -16.08
C LEU A 41 12.18 14.15 -15.39
N LYS A 42 12.18 14.20 -14.06
CA LYS A 42 11.16 14.86 -13.22
C LYS A 42 9.73 14.40 -13.55
N GLN A 43 9.56 13.11 -13.77
CA GLN A 43 8.27 12.49 -14.06
C GLN A 43 8.10 11.17 -13.31
N THR A 44 6.86 10.74 -13.14
CA THR A 44 6.56 9.41 -12.59
C THR A 44 6.39 8.42 -13.73
N LYS A 45 7.16 7.32 -13.69
CA LYS A 45 7.01 6.20 -14.62
C LYS A 45 6.22 5.07 -13.98
N VAL A 46 5.24 4.55 -14.71
CA VAL A 46 4.35 3.47 -14.28
C VAL A 46 4.63 2.22 -15.12
N TYR A 47 4.88 1.10 -14.43
CA TYR A 47 5.01 -0.24 -15.00
C TYR A 47 3.95 -1.12 -14.37
N LYS A 48 3.13 -1.78 -15.18
CA LYS A 48 2.06 -2.65 -14.68
C LYS A 48 1.67 -3.69 -15.69
N CYS A 49 1.20 -4.85 -15.20
CA CYS A 49 0.74 -5.94 -16.05
C CYS A 49 -0.33 -6.77 -15.35
N ALA A 50 -1.21 -7.38 -16.14
CA ALA A 50 -2.01 -8.51 -15.72
C ALA A 50 -1.07 -9.71 -15.57
N GLY A 51 -0.95 -10.26 -14.36
CA GLY A 51 -0.03 -11.34 -14.04
C GLY A 51 0.69 -11.13 -12.71
N ARG A 52 1.75 -11.90 -12.52
CA ARG A 52 2.49 -11.93 -11.26
C ARG A 52 3.64 -10.93 -11.21
N VAL A 53 4.19 -10.72 -10.02
CA VAL A 53 5.34 -9.83 -9.81
C VAL A 53 6.56 -10.24 -10.66
N LYS A 54 6.76 -11.54 -10.92
CA LYS A 54 7.82 -12.02 -11.82
C LYS A 54 7.68 -11.48 -13.25
N ASP A 55 6.44 -11.33 -13.74
CA ASP A 55 6.14 -10.82 -15.08
C ASP A 55 6.40 -9.30 -15.12
N LEU A 56 6.01 -8.59 -14.07
CA LEU A 56 6.32 -7.19 -13.86
C LEU A 56 7.83 -6.94 -13.78
N ARG A 57 8.58 -7.81 -13.08
CA ARG A 57 10.04 -7.71 -12.96
C ARG A 57 10.71 -7.76 -14.35
N ALA A 58 10.27 -8.67 -15.22
CA ALA A 58 10.80 -8.76 -16.58
C ALA A 58 10.55 -7.48 -17.41
N ILE A 59 9.41 -6.80 -17.21
CA ILE A 59 9.11 -5.51 -17.86
C ILE A 59 10.06 -4.41 -17.37
N CYS A 60 10.41 -4.43 -16.07
CA CYS A 60 11.22 -3.37 -15.45
C CYS A 60 12.73 -3.51 -15.67
N GLU A 61 13.23 -4.70 -16.06
CA GLU A 61 14.68 -5.00 -16.11
C GLU A 61 15.45 -4.11 -17.09
N SER A 62 14.86 -3.75 -18.22
CA SER A 62 15.58 -3.08 -19.32
C SER A 62 15.85 -1.59 -19.07
N GLU A 63 15.18 -0.95 -18.13
CA GLU A 63 15.27 0.49 -17.94
C GLU A 63 16.15 0.89 -16.74
N LYS A 64 17.16 1.68 -17.02
CA LYS A 64 17.99 2.34 -16.00
C LYS A 64 17.37 3.69 -15.66
N LEU A 65 16.83 3.82 -14.47
CA LEU A 65 16.22 5.06 -13.96
C LEU A 65 17.00 5.57 -12.76
N ILE A 66 17.04 6.87 -12.59
CA ILE A 66 17.52 7.50 -11.35
C ILE A 66 16.30 7.75 -10.48
N THR A 67 16.09 6.89 -9.50
CA THR A 67 14.88 6.90 -8.68
C THR A 67 15.23 6.98 -7.20
N GLU A 68 14.51 7.79 -6.45
CA GLU A 68 14.65 7.93 -5.01
C GLU A 68 13.40 7.49 -4.26
N CYS A 69 12.24 7.43 -4.91
CA CYS A 69 11.02 6.94 -4.31
C CYS A 69 10.13 6.22 -5.32
N GLY A 70 9.24 5.38 -4.79
CA GLY A 70 8.25 4.68 -5.60
C GLY A 70 7.21 3.97 -4.74
N ILE A 71 6.13 3.56 -5.40
CA ILE A 71 5.01 2.82 -4.83
C ILE A 71 4.71 1.58 -5.66
N GLY A 72 4.17 0.55 -5.03
CA GLY A 72 3.86 -0.69 -5.71
C GLY A 72 2.60 -1.36 -5.18
N HIS A 73 2.02 -2.22 -6.01
CA HIS A 73 0.76 -2.89 -5.71
C HIS A 73 0.68 -4.29 -6.33
N THR A 74 0.10 -5.23 -5.58
CA THR A 74 -0.41 -6.51 -6.08
C THR A 74 -1.91 -6.56 -5.90
N ARG A 75 -2.65 -6.88 -6.96
CA ARG A 75 -4.10 -6.77 -7.00
C ARG A 75 -4.78 -8.13 -6.86
N TRP A 76 -5.87 -8.13 -6.08
CA TRP A 76 -6.94 -9.10 -6.13
C TRP A 76 -8.16 -8.36 -6.68
N ALA A 77 -8.55 -8.69 -7.91
CA ALA A 77 -9.57 -7.93 -8.63
C ALA A 77 -10.95 -8.04 -7.96
N THR A 78 -11.54 -6.90 -7.62
CA THR A 78 -12.89 -6.76 -7.10
C THR A 78 -13.78 -5.93 -8.02
N HIS A 79 -13.24 -4.86 -8.62
CA HIS A 79 -13.89 -3.96 -9.56
C HIS A 79 -13.11 -3.92 -10.87
N GLY A 80 -13.80 -4.14 -12.00
CA GLY A 80 -13.19 -4.23 -13.32
C GLY A 80 -12.46 -5.56 -13.57
N GLY A 81 -12.27 -5.92 -14.83
CA GLY A 81 -11.60 -7.15 -15.26
C GLY A 81 -10.11 -7.16 -14.94
N VAL A 82 -9.48 -8.34 -15.05
CA VAL A 82 -8.03 -8.50 -14.94
C VAL A 82 -7.40 -8.14 -16.29
N ASN A 83 -6.81 -6.97 -16.36
CA ASN A 83 -6.08 -6.45 -17.51
C ASN A 83 -5.09 -5.35 -17.07
N ASP A 84 -4.18 -4.96 -17.97
CA ASP A 84 -3.14 -3.97 -17.66
C ASP A 84 -3.72 -2.59 -17.34
N THR A 85 -4.83 -2.21 -17.94
CA THR A 85 -5.46 -0.89 -17.71
C THR A 85 -6.00 -0.78 -16.29
N ASN A 86 -6.65 -1.86 -15.81
CA ASN A 86 -7.24 -1.94 -14.47
C ASN A 86 -6.21 -2.27 -13.37
N ALA A 87 -4.99 -2.66 -13.74
CA ALA A 87 -3.90 -2.84 -12.78
C ALA A 87 -3.48 -1.52 -12.15
N HIS A 88 -3.10 -1.53 -10.87
CA HIS A 88 -2.47 -0.41 -10.21
C HIS A 88 -0.97 -0.33 -10.55
N PRO A 89 -0.34 0.84 -10.45
CA PRO A 89 -0.87 2.17 -10.07
C PRO A 89 -1.75 2.82 -11.14
N HIS A 90 -2.63 3.75 -10.69
CA HIS A 90 -3.39 4.64 -11.57
C HIS A 90 -2.76 6.03 -11.59
N GLN A 91 -2.58 6.59 -12.79
CA GLN A 91 -2.00 7.91 -12.99
C GLN A 91 -2.98 8.81 -13.76
N VAL A 92 -3.31 9.95 -13.14
CA VAL A 92 -4.12 11.01 -13.78
C VAL A 92 -3.43 12.35 -13.54
N GLY A 93 -3.03 13.00 -14.59
CA GLY A 93 -2.27 14.26 -14.51
C GLY A 93 -1.00 14.12 -13.67
N LYS A 94 -0.88 14.94 -12.64
CA LYS A 94 0.29 14.94 -11.72
C LYS A 94 0.19 13.92 -10.58
N VAL A 95 -0.90 13.19 -10.46
CA VAL A 95 -1.16 12.27 -9.37
C VAL A 95 -1.02 10.84 -9.82
N THR A 96 -0.26 10.05 -9.08
CA THR A 96 -0.16 8.59 -9.23
C THR A 96 -0.46 7.93 -7.91
N LEU A 97 -1.36 6.94 -7.89
CA LEU A 97 -1.74 6.28 -6.64
C LEU A 97 -1.93 4.77 -6.78
N VAL A 98 -1.80 4.10 -5.63
CA VAL A 98 -2.28 2.75 -5.39
C VAL A 98 -3.31 2.77 -4.26
N HIS A 99 -4.26 1.82 -4.28
CA HIS A 99 -5.39 1.79 -3.39
C HIS A 99 -5.73 0.36 -2.98
N ASN A 100 -5.93 0.16 -1.68
CA ASN A 100 -6.57 -1.02 -1.09
C ASN A 100 -7.90 -0.60 -0.46
N GLY A 101 -8.98 -1.23 -0.82
CA GLY A 101 -10.31 -0.94 -0.30
C GLY A 101 -11.38 -0.89 -1.38
N ILE A 102 -12.50 -0.26 -1.06
CA ILE A 102 -13.64 -0.06 -1.96
C ILE A 102 -14.20 1.34 -1.74
N ILE A 103 -14.28 2.14 -2.79
CA ILE A 103 -14.95 3.44 -2.78
C ILE A 103 -16.37 3.25 -3.25
N GLU A 104 -17.29 3.18 -2.31
CA GLU A 104 -18.70 2.83 -2.56
C GLU A 104 -19.41 3.85 -3.42
N ASN A 105 -19.08 5.14 -3.29
CA ASN A 105 -19.72 6.23 -4.01
C ASN A 105 -18.97 6.68 -5.27
N TYR A 106 -18.11 5.83 -5.86
CA TYR A 106 -17.30 6.23 -7.01
C TYR A 106 -18.13 6.72 -8.21
N ARG A 107 -19.32 6.16 -8.45
CA ARG A 107 -20.22 6.58 -9.54
C ARG A 107 -20.80 7.99 -9.31
N GLU A 108 -21.16 8.30 -8.05
CA GLU A 108 -21.61 9.64 -7.65
C GLU A 108 -20.48 10.66 -7.91
N LEU A 109 -19.25 10.30 -7.50
CA LEU A 109 -18.08 11.17 -7.71
C LEU A 109 -17.77 11.40 -9.19
N ILE A 110 -17.93 10.39 -10.05
CA ILE A 110 -17.77 10.57 -11.49
C ILE A 110 -18.74 11.64 -12.01
N ALA A 111 -20.03 11.54 -11.66
CA ALA A 111 -21.06 12.45 -12.11
C ALA A 111 -20.90 13.86 -11.51
N ASP A 112 -20.70 13.95 -10.18
CA ASP A 112 -20.61 15.22 -9.46
C ASP A 112 -19.40 16.07 -9.89
N TYR A 113 -18.32 15.41 -10.30
CA TYR A 113 -17.06 16.07 -10.65
C TYR A 113 -16.71 15.95 -12.15
N GLU A 114 -17.61 15.42 -12.99
CA GLU A 114 -17.45 15.32 -14.46
C GLU A 114 -16.12 14.64 -14.83
N LEU A 115 -15.87 13.45 -14.27
CA LEU A 115 -14.58 12.75 -14.40
C LEU A 115 -14.52 11.80 -15.60
N GLU A 116 -15.62 11.51 -16.30
CA GLU A 116 -15.71 10.49 -17.37
C GLU A 116 -14.60 10.63 -18.43
N SER A 117 -14.27 11.86 -18.80
CA SER A 117 -13.35 12.12 -19.92
C SER A 117 -11.88 11.80 -19.59
N VAL A 118 -11.54 11.66 -18.31
CA VAL A 118 -10.15 11.42 -17.87
C VAL A 118 -9.90 9.97 -17.42
N LEU A 119 -10.97 9.20 -17.21
CA LEU A 119 -10.88 7.80 -16.78
C LEU A 119 -10.56 6.89 -17.96
N LYS A 120 -9.69 5.91 -17.74
CA LYS A 120 -9.26 4.90 -18.72
C LYS A 120 -9.63 3.49 -18.24
N SER A 121 -9.72 3.29 -16.94
CA SER A 121 -10.02 2.00 -16.31
C SER A 121 -11.45 1.94 -15.78
N GLU A 122 -11.85 0.75 -15.39
CA GLU A 122 -13.16 0.47 -14.79
C GLU A 122 -13.10 0.49 -13.24
N THR A 123 -11.98 0.96 -12.67
CA THR A 123 -11.73 0.86 -11.23
C THR A 123 -12.20 2.10 -10.49
N ASP A 124 -12.72 1.90 -9.29
CA ASP A 124 -13.00 2.96 -8.32
C ASP A 124 -11.74 3.74 -7.92
N SER A 125 -10.60 3.08 -7.99
CA SER A 125 -9.29 3.64 -7.63
C SER A 125 -8.84 4.75 -8.58
N GLU A 126 -9.07 4.62 -9.88
CA GLU A 126 -8.74 5.67 -10.83
C GLU A 126 -9.62 6.92 -10.63
N VAL A 127 -10.86 6.73 -10.17
CA VAL A 127 -11.74 7.85 -9.80
C VAL A 127 -11.13 8.68 -8.68
N VAL A 128 -10.51 8.03 -7.69
CA VAL A 128 -9.78 8.75 -6.62
C VAL A 128 -8.58 9.50 -7.17
N ALA A 129 -7.82 8.92 -8.11
CA ALA A 129 -6.69 9.61 -8.75
C ALA A 129 -7.16 10.85 -9.51
N ALA A 130 -8.26 10.74 -10.27
CA ALA A 130 -8.86 11.84 -11.02
C ALA A 130 -9.36 12.96 -10.09
N LEU A 131 -10.02 12.59 -9.00
CA LEU A 131 -10.53 13.55 -8.02
C LEU A 131 -9.39 14.27 -7.28
N LEU A 132 -8.36 13.54 -6.87
CA LEU A 132 -7.14 14.11 -6.30
C LEU A 132 -6.48 15.10 -7.25
N ASN A 133 -6.30 14.72 -8.52
CA ASN A 133 -5.70 15.62 -9.51
C ASN A 133 -6.56 16.88 -9.75
N LYS A 134 -7.88 16.75 -9.70
CA LYS A 134 -8.80 17.89 -9.82
C LYS A 134 -8.69 18.89 -8.66
N PHE A 135 -8.46 18.39 -7.44
CA PHE A 135 -8.29 19.22 -6.24
C PHE A 135 -6.85 19.68 -6.00
N TYR A 136 -5.89 19.10 -6.72
CA TYR A 136 -4.49 19.41 -6.53
C TYR A 136 -4.10 20.74 -7.18
N THR A 137 -3.68 21.68 -6.34
CA THR A 137 -3.23 23.03 -6.74
C THR A 137 -1.78 23.33 -6.32
N GLY A 138 -1.01 22.27 -6.00
CA GLY A 138 0.38 22.39 -5.53
C GLY A 138 0.56 22.05 -4.05
N ASP A 139 -0.54 21.85 -3.30
CA ASP A 139 -0.51 21.41 -1.89
C ASP A 139 -1.12 20.01 -1.77
N PRO A 140 -0.29 18.96 -1.52
CA PRO A 140 -0.76 17.59 -1.32
C PRO A 140 -1.70 17.42 -0.13
N ASP A 141 -1.41 18.05 1.01
CA ASP A 141 -2.22 17.89 2.23
C ASP A 141 -3.65 18.38 2.00
N GLU A 142 -3.80 19.56 1.37
CA GLU A 142 -5.12 20.12 1.04
C GLU A 142 -5.88 19.28 -0.01
N ALA A 143 -5.19 18.78 -1.04
CA ALA A 143 -5.80 17.91 -2.05
C ALA A 143 -6.29 16.60 -1.43
N ILE A 144 -5.48 15.96 -0.56
CA ILE A 144 -5.84 14.74 0.15
C ILE A 144 -7.05 14.99 1.07
N LYS A 145 -7.03 16.05 1.88
CA LYS A 145 -8.15 16.38 2.78
C LYS A 145 -9.45 16.58 2.03
N LYS A 146 -9.43 17.38 0.95
CA LYS A 146 -10.61 17.63 0.10
C LYS A 146 -11.14 16.34 -0.52
N THR A 147 -10.25 15.51 -1.06
CA THR A 147 -10.63 14.23 -1.67
C THR A 147 -11.24 13.30 -0.63
N VAL A 148 -10.54 13.03 0.47
CA VAL A 148 -11.00 12.11 1.53
C VAL A 148 -12.34 12.54 2.11
N SER A 149 -12.62 13.85 2.22
CA SER A 149 -13.92 14.36 2.68
C SER A 149 -15.10 13.98 1.78
N LYS A 150 -14.85 13.51 0.56
CA LYS A 150 -15.87 13.11 -0.43
C LYS A 150 -16.01 11.60 -0.55
N LEU A 151 -15.00 10.82 -0.09
CA LEU A 151 -15.01 9.37 -0.18
C LEU A 151 -15.95 8.74 0.83
N LYS A 152 -16.67 7.70 0.39
CA LYS A 152 -17.43 6.78 1.24
C LYS A 152 -16.87 5.38 1.02
N GLY A 153 -16.69 4.61 2.12
CA GLY A 153 -16.18 3.25 2.07
C GLY A 153 -14.83 3.10 2.79
N THR A 154 -14.11 2.04 2.43
CA THR A 154 -12.82 1.68 3.05
C THR A 154 -11.69 1.98 2.09
N PHE A 155 -10.58 2.51 2.59
CA PHE A 155 -9.43 2.80 1.75
C PHE A 155 -8.11 2.83 2.51
N ALA A 156 -7.06 2.47 1.80
CA ALA A 156 -5.68 2.83 2.08
C ALA A 156 -5.10 3.36 0.75
N LEU A 157 -4.82 4.65 0.72
CA LEU A 157 -4.27 5.35 -0.44
C LEU A 157 -2.79 5.61 -0.23
N VAL A 158 -1.97 5.30 -1.24
CA VAL A 158 -0.55 5.69 -1.27
C VAL A 158 -0.30 6.42 -2.57
N ILE A 159 0.25 7.63 -2.48
CA ILE A 159 0.14 8.66 -3.50
C ILE A 159 1.53 9.25 -3.78
N LEU A 160 1.84 9.43 -5.06
CA LEU A 160 2.94 10.26 -5.56
C LEU A 160 2.38 11.50 -6.25
N PHE A 161 2.97 12.64 -5.98
CA PHE A 161 2.75 13.88 -6.72
C PHE A 161 3.99 14.19 -7.54
N GLU A 162 3.83 14.42 -8.84
CA GLU A 162 4.94 14.56 -9.80
C GLU A 162 5.91 15.70 -9.45
N ASP A 163 5.41 16.77 -8.86
CA ASP A 163 6.17 17.95 -8.44
C ASP A 163 6.69 17.87 -6.98
N HIS A 164 6.42 16.76 -6.27
CA HIS A 164 6.96 16.43 -4.95
C HIS A 164 7.88 15.21 -5.02
N GLN A 165 8.98 15.36 -5.74
CA GLN A 165 9.96 14.29 -5.95
C GLN A 165 10.57 13.81 -4.62
N GLY A 166 10.70 12.49 -4.46
CA GLY A 166 11.26 11.90 -3.24
C GLY A 166 10.28 11.80 -2.06
N GLU A 167 9.04 12.27 -2.22
CA GLU A 167 8.01 12.20 -1.19
C GLU A 167 6.90 11.20 -1.54
N ILE A 168 6.45 10.45 -0.55
CA ILE A 168 5.29 9.55 -0.65
C ILE A 168 4.26 9.99 0.38
N TYR A 169 3.02 10.12 -0.04
CA TYR A 169 1.90 10.46 0.84
C TYR A 169 0.99 9.25 1.03
N SER A 170 0.40 9.13 2.22
CA SER A 170 -0.58 8.08 2.49
C SER A 170 -1.66 8.57 3.44
N VAL A 171 -2.86 8.05 3.24
CA VAL A 171 -4.01 8.25 4.13
C VAL A 171 -4.86 6.98 4.11
N ARG A 172 -5.45 6.63 5.25
CA ARG A 172 -6.28 5.43 5.33
C ARG A 172 -7.56 5.61 6.13
N ASN A 173 -8.52 4.73 5.85
CA ASN A 173 -9.71 4.46 6.63
C ASN A 173 -10.00 2.95 6.57
N VAL A 174 -10.00 2.25 7.70
CA VAL A 174 -10.18 0.80 7.90
C VAL A 174 -9.01 -0.02 7.32
N SER A 175 -8.74 0.04 6.01
CA SER A 175 -7.66 -0.74 5.37
C SER A 175 -6.30 -0.43 6.01
N PRO A 176 -5.50 -1.43 6.41
CA PRO A 176 -4.29 -1.20 7.18
C PRO A 176 -3.14 -0.62 6.34
N ILE A 177 -2.36 0.27 6.96
CA ILE A 177 -1.03 0.70 6.53
C ILE A 177 -0.14 0.72 7.75
N VAL A 178 1.04 0.13 7.62
CA VAL A 178 2.14 0.22 8.58
C VAL A 178 3.29 0.99 7.95
N ALA A 179 4.06 1.69 8.77
CA ALA A 179 5.18 2.48 8.27
C ALA A 179 6.37 2.43 9.22
N THR A 180 7.54 2.72 8.68
CA THR A 180 8.80 2.76 9.45
C THR A 180 9.81 3.72 8.81
N LEU A 181 10.70 4.23 9.64
CA LEU A 181 11.94 4.87 9.23
C LEU A 181 13.10 3.96 9.64
N CYS A 182 13.86 3.52 8.66
CA CYS A 182 15.06 2.70 8.84
C CYS A 182 16.30 3.41 8.29
N LYS A 183 17.46 2.79 8.43
CA LYS A 183 18.73 3.36 7.99
C LYS A 183 18.76 3.59 6.47
N GLU A 184 18.12 2.76 5.71
CA GLU A 184 18.11 2.76 4.25
C GLU A 184 17.09 3.76 3.68
N GLY A 185 16.14 4.23 4.48
CA GLY A 185 15.08 5.16 4.05
C GLY A 185 13.77 4.97 4.83
N ALA A 186 12.70 5.58 4.33
CA ALA A 186 11.36 5.44 4.88
C ALA A 186 10.50 4.50 4.03
N MET A 187 9.70 3.68 4.70
CA MET A 187 8.86 2.65 4.07
C MET A 187 7.46 2.66 4.65
N LEU A 188 6.51 2.26 3.81
CA LEU A 188 5.16 1.87 4.24
C LEU A 188 4.71 0.61 3.51
N ALA A 189 3.83 -0.16 4.12
CA ALA A 189 3.23 -1.33 3.49
C ALA A 189 1.83 -1.63 4.05
N SER A 190 1.05 -2.41 3.31
CA SER A 190 -0.24 -2.92 3.80
C SER A 190 -0.09 -4.12 4.74
N ASP A 191 1.11 -4.66 4.87
CA ASP A 191 1.42 -5.79 5.74
C ASP A 191 2.87 -5.73 6.20
N LEU A 192 3.11 -6.16 7.45
CA LEU A 192 4.44 -6.17 8.08
C LEU A 192 5.46 -7.05 7.35
N THR A 193 5.01 -8.13 6.71
CA THR A 193 5.90 -9.06 6.00
C THR A 193 6.77 -8.38 4.96
N ALA A 194 6.28 -7.30 4.34
CA ALA A 194 7.04 -6.50 3.39
C ALA A 194 8.15 -5.64 4.03
N LEU A 195 8.06 -5.36 5.34
CA LEU A 195 9.02 -4.53 6.08
C LEU A 195 10.07 -5.35 6.84
N CYS A 196 9.81 -6.63 7.11
CA CYS A 196 10.61 -7.46 8.02
C CYS A 196 12.09 -7.61 7.62
N ARG A 197 12.42 -7.43 6.32
CA ARG A 197 13.81 -7.43 5.83
C ARG A 197 14.60 -6.21 6.30
N PHE A 198 13.92 -5.08 6.55
CA PHE A 198 14.56 -3.78 6.81
C PHE A 198 14.55 -3.43 8.30
N THR A 199 13.52 -3.87 9.03
CA THR A 199 13.35 -3.50 10.43
C THR A 199 12.39 -4.40 11.17
N ASN A 200 12.55 -4.46 12.51
CA ASN A 200 11.57 -5.01 13.45
C ASN A 200 10.72 -3.92 14.12
N ARG A 201 10.97 -2.64 13.81
CA ARG A 201 10.30 -1.50 14.41
C ARG A 201 9.39 -0.81 13.41
N TYR A 202 8.13 -0.64 13.74
CA TYR A 202 7.11 -0.05 12.87
C TYR A 202 6.03 0.66 13.70
N PHE A 203 5.17 1.41 13.04
CA PHE A 203 3.92 1.91 13.62
C PHE A 203 2.75 1.70 12.66
N VAL A 204 1.55 1.62 13.22
CA VAL A 204 0.32 1.59 12.42
C VAL A 204 -0.12 3.02 12.14
N VAL A 205 -0.30 3.37 10.87
CA VAL A 205 -0.79 4.70 10.51
C VAL A 205 -2.21 4.86 11.03
N PRO A 206 -2.53 5.87 11.86
CA PRO A 206 -3.88 6.07 12.36
C PRO A 206 -4.85 6.46 11.22
N GLU A 207 -6.14 6.19 11.42
CA GLU A 207 -7.17 6.59 10.46
C GLU A 207 -7.28 8.10 10.35
N TYR A 208 -7.57 8.60 9.14
CA TYR A 208 -7.71 10.02 8.85
C TYR A 208 -6.50 10.88 9.29
N HIS A 209 -5.31 10.28 9.18
CA HIS A 209 -4.05 11.00 9.31
C HIS A 209 -3.32 10.98 7.97
N ILE A 210 -2.69 12.08 7.63
CA ILE A 210 -1.81 12.18 6.46
C ILE A 210 -0.41 11.83 6.89
N LEU A 211 0.09 10.73 6.34
CA LEU A 211 1.48 10.31 6.45
C LEU A 211 2.24 10.86 5.24
N LYS A 212 3.36 11.54 5.50
CA LYS A 212 4.35 11.89 4.49
C LYS A 212 5.66 11.19 4.81
N LEU A 213 6.17 10.43 3.86
CA LEU A 213 7.49 9.83 3.89
C LEU A 213 8.44 10.64 3.00
N ALA A 214 9.61 10.94 3.53
CA ALA A 214 10.78 11.38 2.80
C ALA A 214 11.95 10.49 3.20
N LYS A 215 13.04 10.47 2.43
CA LYS A 215 14.18 9.58 2.64
C LYS A 215 14.64 9.48 4.10
N ASP A 216 14.77 10.62 4.78
CA ASP A 216 15.32 10.71 6.13
C ASP A 216 14.29 11.16 7.18
N ALA A 217 13.00 11.20 6.82
CA ALA A 217 11.97 11.72 7.71
C ALA A 217 10.60 11.12 7.47
N ILE A 218 9.85 10.99 8.56
CA ILE A 218 8.42 10.68 8.55
C ILE A 218 7.69 11.85 9.23
N VAL A 219 6.65 12.35 8.57
CA VAL A 219 5.76 13.36 9.13
C VAL A 219 4.34 12.78 9.15
N LEU A 220 3.73 12.73 10.31
CA LEU A 220 2.36 12.30 10.51
C LEU A 220 1.53 13.48 11.00
N LYS A 221 0.43 13.80 10.33
CA LYS A 221 -0.48 14.91 10.68
C LYS A 221 -1.91 14.44 10.78
N ASP A 222 -2.65 14.98 11.74
CA ASP A 222 -4.11 14.88 11.74
C ASP A 222 -4.75 15.76 10.63
N PHE A 223 -6.05 15.64 10.42
CA PHE A 223 -6.74 16.48 9.42
C PHE A 223 -6.87 17.94 9.82
N ASN A 224 -6.59 18.32 11.08
CA ASN A 224 -6.48 19.70 11.53
C ASN A 224 -5.11 20.31 11.21
N GLY A 225 -4.14 19.48 10.77
CA GLY A 225 -2.78 19.89 10.45
C GLY A 225 -1.81 19.81 11.64
N ASN A 226 -2.25 19.27 12.78
CA ASN A 226 -1.36 19.07 13.92
C ASN A 226 -0.45 17.88 13.66
N GLN A 227 0.85 18.04 13.93
CA GLN A 227 1.79 16.94 13.86
C GLN A 227 1.58 15.98 15.03
N VAL A 228 1.62 14.69 14.74
CA VAL A 228 1.44 13.59 15.70
C VAL A 228 2.70 12.74 15.70
N GLU A 229 3.21 12.40 16.88
CA GLU A 229 4.33 11.48 16.97
C GLU A 229 3.86 10.03 16.73
N PRO A 230 4.57 9.25 15.87
CA PRO A 230 4.26 7.86 15.64
C PRO A 230 4.45 7.00 16.89
N ASP A 231 3.48 6.15 17.20
CA ASP A 231 3.59 5.15 18.27
C ASP A 231 4.24 3.89 17.73
N TYR A 232 5.55 3.77 17.93
CA TYR A 232 6.36 2.68 17.41
C TYR A 232 6.20 1.41 18.24
N LEU A 233 5.95 0.31 17.54
CA LEU A 233 5.89 -1.06 18.02
C LEU A 233 7.13 -1.83 17.57
N GLU A 234 7.52 -2.84 18.33
CA GLU A 234 8.58 -3.78 17.97
C GLU A 234 8.00 -5.19 17.83
N VAL A 235 8.46 -5.91 16.83
CA VAL A 235 8.10 -7.31 16.61
C VAL A 235 9.34 -8.16 16.67
N ASP A 236 9.26 -9.24 17.45
CA ASP A 236 10.28 -10.29 17.45
C ASP A 236 9.96 -11.26 16.31
N TRP A 237 10.59 -11.03 15.15
CA TRP A 237 10.40 -11.87 13.97
C TRP A 237 11.52 -12.90 13.86
N GLU A 238 11.16 -14.15 13.89
CA GLU A 238 11.95 -15.14 13.17
C GLU A 238 11.54 -15.06 11.68
N LEU A 239 12.40 -14.46 10.85
CA LEU A 239 12.23 -14.32 9.39
C LEU A 239 11.83 -15.62 8.68
N ASN A 240 12.13 -16.76 9.28
CA ASN A 240 11.80 -18.08 8.77
C ASN A 240 10.29 -18.36 8.69
N ASN A 241 9.45 -17.66 9.45
CA ASN A 241 8.01 -17.91 9.48
C ASN A 241 7.22 -17.19 8.36
N ALA A 242 7.77 -16.15 7.75
CA ALA A 242 7.11 -15.41 6.66
C ALA A 242 7.23 -16.11 5.30
N GLY A 243 8.17 -17.05 5.14
CA GLY A 243 8.40 -17.79 3.91
C GLY A 243 7.43 -18.96 3.69
N LYS A 244 7.51 -19.60 2.53
CA LYS A 244 6.74 -20.81 2.20
C LYS A 244 7.19 -22.06 2.98
N ASN A 245 8.28 -22.02 3.72
CA ASN A 245 8.84 -23.10 4.54
C ASN A 245 8.95 -24.46 3.80
N GLY A 246 9.33 -24.43 2.52
CA GLY A 246 9.47 -25.62 1.67
C GLY A 246 8.19 -26.04 0.94
N TYR A 247 7.06 -25.43 1.20
CA TYR A 247 5.82 -25.69 0.46
C TYR A 247 5.81 -24.97 -0.90
N PRO A 248 5.24 -25.58 -1.96
CA PRO A 248 5.12 -24.95 -3.27
C PRO A 248 4.16 -23.76 -3.26
N PHE A 249 3.13 -23.79 -2.40
CA PHE A 249 2.09 -22.75 -2.29
C PHE A 249 1.90 -22.31 -0.84
N TYR A 250 1.62 -21.03 -0.63
CA TYR A 250 1.26 -20.48 0.69
C TYR A 250 0.02 -21.14 1.28
N MET A 251 -1.02 -21.36 0.46
CA MET A 251 -2.26 -21.99 0.90
C MET A 251 -2.03 -23.42 1.42
N GLU A 252 -1.14 -24.18 0.79
CA GLU A 252 -0.77 -25.52 1.26
C GLU A 252 -0.08 -25.46 2.62
N LYS A 253 0.89 -24.54 2.78
CA LYS A 253 1.52 -24.25 4.07
C LYS A 253 0.48 -23.93 5.14
N GLU A 254 -0.42 -22.96 4.86
CA GLU A 254 -1.45 -22.52 5.79
C GLU A 254 -2.41 -23.65 6.19
N ILE A 255 -2.79 -24.51 5.25
CA ILE A 255 -3.61 -25.69 5.53
C ILE A 255 -2.88 -26.65 6.49
N MET A 256 -1.59 -26.88 6.26
CA MET A 256 -0.80 -27.80 7.08
C MET A 256 -0.46 -27.22 8.47
N GLU A 257 -0.42 -25.89 8.60
CA GLU A 257 -0.18 -25.19 9.88
C GLU A 257 -1.47 -25.02 10.73
N GLN A 258 -2.66 -25.31 10.18
CA GLN A 258 -3.93 -25.15 10.91
C GLN A 258 -3.99 -25.90 12.26
N PRO A 259 -3.55 -27.17 12.39
CA PRO A 259 -3.59 -27.87 13.66
C PRO A 259 -2.84 -27.10 14.76
N ASP A 260 -1.61 -26.67 14.47
CA ASP A 260 -0.76 -25.95 15.42
C ASP A 260 -1.32 -24.55 15.74
N ALA A 261 -1.91 -23.88 14.76
CA ALA A 261 -2.55 -22.57 14.94
C ALA A 261 -3.79 -22.67 15.83
N ILE A 262 -4.60 -23.70 15.63
CA ILE A 262 -5.79 -23.98 16.43
C ILE A 262 -5.38 -24.31 17.86
N GLU A 263 -4.39 -25.19 18.05
CA GLU A 263 -3.89 -25.57 19.36
C GLU A 263 -3.41 -24.36 20.15
N ARG A 264 -2.59 -23.48 19.54
CA ARG A 264 -2.13 -22.23 20.17
C ARG A 264 -3.28 -21.31 20.54
N THR A 265 -4.29 -21.21 19.71
CA THR A 265 -5.46 -20.35 19.95
C THR A 265 -6.30 -20.91 21.11
N ILE A 266 -6.58 -22.20 21.13
CA ILE A 266 -7.36 -22.85 22.18
C ILE A 266 -6.64 -22.82 23.52
N THR A 267 -5.33 -23.06 23.53
CA THR A 267 -4.53 -23.04 24.76
C THR A 267 -4.59 -21.67 25.42
N ASN A 268 -4.46 -20.60 24.65
CA ASN A 268 -4.56 -19.24 25.18
C ASN A 268 -5.99 -18.89 25.64
N LEU A 269 -7.04 -19.34 24.96
CA LEU A 269 -8.44 -19.13 25.34
C LEU A 269 -8.83 -19.92 26.59
N SER A 270 -8.30 -21.15 26.75
CA SER A 270 -8.64 -21.99 27.90
C SER A 270 -8.11 -21.42 29.21
N LEU A 271 -6.98 -20.73 29.20
CA LEU A 271 -6.43 -20.06 30.39
C LEU A 271 -7.25 -18.85 30.85
N ILE A 272 -8.01 -18.22 29.94
CA ILE A 272 -8.81 -17.01 30.23
C ILE A 272 -10.26 -17.35 30.58
N HIS A 273 -10.86 -18.38 29.95
CA HIS A 273 -12.29 -18.65 30.01
C HIS A 273 -12.71 -19.90 30.81
N ILE A 274 -11.81 -20.83 31.11
CA ILE A 274 -12.12 -22.05 31.87
C ILE A 274 -11.90 -21.85 33.39
N SER A 275 -11.22 -20.80 33.81
CA SER A 275 -10.91 -20.55 35.22
C SER A 275 -11.99 -19.79 36.00
N GLU A 276 -13.08 -19.36 35.37
CA GLU A 276 -14.25 -18.79 36.09
C GLU A 276 -15.50 -19.66 35.88
N PRO A 277 -15.84 -20.55 36.81
CA PRO A 277 -17.17 -21.14 36.81
C PRO A 277 -18.18 -20.01 37.12
N THR A 278 -19.09 -19.76 36.17
CA THR A 278 -20.25 -18.92 36.39
C THR A 278 -21.00 -19.44 37.61
N ARG A 279 -20.89 -18.74 38.71
CA ARG A 279 -21.80 -18.92 39.87
C ARG A 279 -23.13 -18.28 39.47
N HIS A 280 -24.14 -19.14 39.29
CA HIS A 280 -25.53 -18.75 39.35
C HIS A 280 -25.95 -18.56 40.81
#